data_47bc8d484cec618318d6b645cb5204e9
#
_entry.id   47bc8d484cec618318d6b645cb5204e9
#
_cell.length_a   1.000
_cell.length_b   1.000
_cell.length_c   1.000
_cell.angle_alpha   90.00
_cell.angle_beta   90.00
_cell.angle_gamma   90.00
#
_symmetry.space_group_name_H-M   'P 1'
#
loop_
_entity.id
_entity.type
_entity.pdbx_description
1 polymer ?
#
loop_
_entity_poly.entity_id
_entity_poly.type
_entity_poly.pdbx_seq_one_letter_code
_entity_poly.pdbx_strand_id
1 'polypeptide(L)'
;MNPNFKAAGGNVEDLGEKVTELMGQGRAREDLAQLVLGTEKEASEIMPKATEGPIEGQPPAGMLKRYAHNPVLESVKNHPCESRYVLNGGAIKLEGKVYLVYRAVGEDNVSRLGLAVSDDGFRFKQRLDHPIFAPEEKAEAQGCEDPRLTRIGERIYMTYTAYDGMIAQVALASIPVDAFLHRRWNAWQRHGTVFPGITNKDAALFPEQFNEKFAMLHRVDPHMWVTFSPHLSCPWPRKMHKILAGATSGMMWDATKIGGGSQPIKSRFGWLLITHGVDYAHIYRLGVMLVDLENPAKLLYRSPNFILEPEDEWELGKDERSWVPRVVYTCGAVPRDGEKSILDADDEVIVYYGAADSVICAATACVGDLIPERLRWERRGYTWS
;
A
#
# COMPACT_ATOMS: atom_id res chain seq x y z
N MET A 1 -34.98 -1.28 9.20
CA MET A 1 -34.97 -0.24 8.15
C MET A 1 -35.61 1.02 8.68
N ASN A 2 -34.85 2.08 8.86
CA ASN A 2 -35.36 3.35 9.34
C ASN A 2 -35.35 4.35 8.16
N PRO A 3 -36.51 4.85 7.69
CA PRO A 3 -36.62 5.53 6.39
C PRO A 3 -36.25 7.02 6.36
N ASN A 4 -35.54 7.55 7.36
CA ASN A 4 -35.32 8.99 7.49
C ASN A 4 -33.82 9.41 7.47
N PHE A 5 -33.04 8.91 6.53
CA PHE A 5 -31.74 9.52 6.28
C PHE A 5 -31.75 10.27 4.94
N LYS A 6 -32.10 11.55 4.98
CA LYS A 6 -31.76 12.48 3.88
C LYS A 6 -30.28 12.80 3.96
N ALA A 7 -29.60 12.66 2.80
CA ALA A 7 -28.24 13.14 2.60
C ALA A 7 -28.20 14.65 2.87
N ALA A 8 -27.81 15.03 4.09
CA ALA A 8 -27.54 16.40 4.46
C ALA A 8 -26.02 16.52 4.62
N GLY A 9 -25.45 17.59 4.10
CA GLY A 9 -24.06 17.98 4.33
C GLY A 9 -23.83 18.21 5.83
N GLY A 10 -23.64 17.12 6.57
CA GLY A 10 -23.35 17.14 7.99
C GLY A 10 -21.87 17.49 8.22
N ASN A 11 -21.61 18.24 9.26
CA ASN A 11 -20.28 18.65 9.71
C ASN A 11 -19.45 17.40 10.09
N VAL A 12 -18.15 17.44 9.92
CA VAL A 12 -17.20 16.34 10.21
C VAL A 12 -17.30 15.88 11.67
N GLU A 13 -17.63 16.78 12.60
CA GLU A 13 -17.85 16.48 14.02
C GLU A 13 -19.07 15.56 14.24
N ASP A 14 -20.17 15.78 13.53
CA ASP A 14 -21.40 14.97 13.61
C ASP A 14 -21.16 13.52 13.09
N LEU A 15 -20.25 13.36 12.14
CA LEU A 15 -19.86 12.04 11.61
C LEU A 15 -18.98 11.26 12.60
N GLY A 16 -18.05 11.96 13.28
CA GLY A 16 -17.17 11.38 14.30
C GLY A 16 -17.95 10.87 15.52
N GLU A 17 -18.95 11.61 15.98
CA GLU A 17 -19.83 11.19 17.08
C GLU A 17 -20.67 9.97 16.70
N LYS A 18 -21.24 9.93 15.49
CA LYS A 18 -21.99 8.76 14.99
C LYS A 18 -21.14 7.50 14.79
N VAL A 19 -19.92 7.66 14.30
CA VAL A 19 -19.00 6.53 14.19
C VAL A 19 -18.66 5.97 15.57
N THR A 20 -18.43 6.84 16.55
CA THR A 20 -18.13 6.42 17.93
C THR A 20 -19.34 5.72 18.58
N GLU A 21 -20.55 6.20 18.32
CA GLU A 21 -21.80 5.59 18.80
C GLU A 21 -22.01 4.19 18.20
N LEU A 22 -21.81 4.03 16.88
CA LEU A 22 -21.96 2.73 16.20
C LEU A 22 -20.90 1.71 16.63
N MET A 23 -19.66 2.15 16.90
CA MET A 23 -18.62 1.29 17.46
C MET A 23 -18.96 0.85 18.90
N GLY A 24 -19.51 1.73 19.71
CA GLY A 24 -19.97 1.42 21.07
C GLY A 24 -21.15 0.44 21.12
N GLN A 25 -21.95 0.35 20.05
CA GLN A 25 -23.08 -0.56 19.92
C GLN A 25 -22.73 -1.94 19.34
N GLY A 26 -21.46 -2.23 19.01
CA GLY A 26 -21.02 -3.50 18.47
C GLY A 26 -21.60 -3.84 17.08
N ARG A 27 -22.06 -2.84 16.33
CA ARG A 27 -22.62 -3.05 14.99
C ARG A 27 -21.54 -3.40 13.98
N ALA A 28 -21.93 -4.18 12.98
CA ALA A 28 -21.03 -4.74 11.97
C ALA A 28 -20.26 -3.64 11.22
N ARG A 29 -18.98 -3.91 10.90
CA ARG A 29 -18.09 -3.00 10.16
C ARG A 29 -18.64 -2.57 8.79
N GLU A 30 -19.54 -3.34 8.22
CA GLU A 30 -20.23 -3.04 6.96
C GLU A 30 -21.13 -1.79 7.07
N ASP A 31 -21.84 -1.62 8.20
CA ASP A 31 -22.67 -0.43 8.45
C ASP A 31 -21.81 0.84 8.55
N LEU A 32 -20.60 0.73 9.09
CA LEU A 32 -19.63 1.82 9.17
C LEU A 32 -19.08 2.23 7.80
N ALA A 33 -18.76 1.26 6.97
CA ALA A 33 -18.29 1.53 5.61
C ALA A 33 -19.36 2.22 4.76
N GLN A 34 -20.63 1.80 4.88
CA GLN A 34 -21.76 2.43 4.20
C GLN A 34 -22.02 3.86 4.69
N LEU A 35 -21.92 4.10 5.99
CA LEU A 35 -22.13 5.43 6.57
C LEU A 35 -21.06 6.44 6.11
N VAL A 36 -19.83 5.95 5.96
CA VAL A 36 -18.63 6.75 5.69
C VAL A 36 -18.46 7.03 4.19
N LEU A 37 -18.81 6.09 3.33
CA LEU A 37 -18.52 6.14 1.89
C LEU A 37 -19.76 6.43 1.02
N GLY A 38 -20.93 6.59 1.61
CA GLY A 38 -22.20 6.77 0.90
C GLY A 38 -23.00 5.47 0.75
N THR A 39 -24.22 5.57 0.24
CA THR A 39 -25.09 4.40 0.10
C THR A 39 -24.64 3.53 -1.09
N GLU A 40 -24.76 2.21 -0.96
CA GLU A 40 -24.50 1.23 -2.04
C GLU A 40 -25.13 1.61 -3.40
N LYS A 41 -26.23 2.30 -3.37
CA LYS A 41 -26.97 2.72 -4.56
C LYS A 41 -26.24 3.81 -5.36
N GLU A 42 -25.58 4.75 -4.67
CA GLU A 42 -24.77 5.80 -5.35
C GLU A 42 -23.43 5.23 -5.85
N ALA A 43 -22.86 4.24 -5.15
CA ALA A 43 -21.65 3.56 -5.59
C ALA A 43 -21.89 2.59 -6.77
N SER A 44 -23.07 1.93 -6.81
CA SER A 44 -23.41 0.95 -7.87
C SER A 44 -23.78 1.59 -9.20
N GLU A 45 -24.25 2.82 -9.22
CA GLU A 45 -24.62 3.52 -10.46
C GLU A 45 -23.38 4.03 -11.24
N ILE A 46 -22.24 4.16 -10.56
CA ILE A 46 -21.02 4.76 -11.16
C ILE A 46 -20.00 3.71 -11.62
N MET A 47 -20.06 2.48 -11.12
CA MET A 47 -19.02 1.46 -11.37
C MET A 47 -19.53 0.00 -11.31
N PRO A 48 -18.96 -0.95 -12.11
CA PRO A 48 -19.29 -2.36 -12.04
C PRO A 48 -18.88 -2.95 -10.67
N LYS A 49 -19.63 -3.91 -10.13
CA LYS A 49 -19.34 -4.58 -8.85
C LYS A 49 -17.93 -5.17 -8.84
N ALA A 50 -17.22 -5.06 -7.73
CA ALA A 50 -16.00 -5.83 -7.51
C ALA A 50 -16.34 -7.33 -7.46
N THR A 51 -15.45 -8.16 -7.98
CA THR A 51 -15.57 -9.62 -7.81
C THR A 51 -15.23 -9.95 -6.36
N GLU A 52 -16.16 -10.64 -5.68
CA GLU A 52 -15.90 -11.19 -4.35
C GLU A 52 -15.07 -12.47 -4.49
N GLY A 53 -13.95 -12.55 -3.79
CA GLY A 53 -13.07 -13.72 -3.80
C GLY A 53 -12.12 -13.83 -5.02
N PRO A 54 -11.35 -14.91 -5.12
CA PRO A 54 -10.55 -15.22 -6.30
C PRO A 54 -11.44 -15.35 -7.54
N ILE A 55 -10.96 -14.88 -8.68
CA ILE A 55 -11.69 -15.09 -9.94
C ILE A 55 -11.65 -16.57 -10.26
N GLU A 56 -12.82 -17.21 -10.30
CA GLU A 56 -12.95 -18.66 -10.50
C GLU A 56 -12.23 -19.13 -11.78
N GLY A 57 -11.52 -20.26 -11.67
CA GLY A 57 -10.78 -20.84 -12.80
C GLY A 57 -9.49 -20.13 -13.16
N GLN A 58 -9.01 -19.16 -12.37
CA GLN A 58 -7.73 -18.52 -12.60
C GLN A 58 -6.58 -19.40 -12.07
N PRO A 59 -5.49 -19.56 -12.84
CA PRO A 59 -4.31 -20.27 -12.37
C PRO A 59 -3.59 -19.48 -11.27
N PRO A 60 -2.84 -20.15 -10.37
CA PRO A 60 -2.00 -19.47 -9.39
C PRO A 60 -0.91 -18.65 -10.09
N ALA A 61 -0.48 -17.56 -9.45
CA ALA A 61 0.73 -16.86 -9.80
C ALA A 61 1.98 -17.65 -9.37
N GLY A 62 3.12 -17.37 -9.98
CA GLY A 62 4.41 -17.84 -9.51
C GLY A 62 4.78 -17.24 -8.16
N MET A 63 5.71 -17.89 -7.45
CA MET A 63 6.20 -17.45 -6.16
C MET A 63 7.31 -16.41 -6.30
N LEU A 64 7.39 -15.48 -5.35
CA LEU A 64 8.55 -14.63 -5.19
C LEU A 64 9.77 -15.43 -4.73
N LYS A 65 10.93 -15.13 -5.29
CA LYS A 65 12.21 -15.73 -4.88
C LYS A 65 12.91 -14.82 -3.88
N ARG A 66 13.06 -15.29 -2.65
CA ARG A 66 13.77 -14.57 -1.59
C ARG A 66 15.21 -14.27 -1.96
N TYR A 67 15.69 -13.08 -1.61
CA TYR A 67 17.10 -12.77 -1.70
C TYR A 67 17.91 -13.61 -0.71
N ALA A 68 18.99 -14.23 -1.18
CA ALA A 68 19.74 -15.21 -0.38
C ALA A 68 20.46 -14.60 0.85
N HIS A 69 20.63 -13.27 0.88
CA HIS A 69 21.28 -12.56 1.98
C HIS A 69 20.30 -11.61 2.70
N ASN A 70 19.06 -12.04 2.88
CA ASN A 70 18.12 -11.34 3.74
C ASN A 70 18.55 -11.43 5.22
N PRO A 71 18.24 -10.43 6.04
CA PRO A 71 17.57 -9.19 5.71
C PRO A 71 18.47 -8.17 4.99
N VAL A 72 17.87 -7.30 4.16
CA VAL A 72 18.61 -6.21 3.49
C VAL A 72 18.77 -4.98 4.35
N LEU A 73 17.95 -4.85 5.41
CA LEU A 73 18.02 -3.75 6.39
C LEU A 73 17.55 -4.23 7.76
N GLU A 74 18.37 -3.96 8.77
CA GLU A 74 18.09 -4.25 10.18
C GLU A 74 18.15 -2.96 11.01
N SER A 75 17.59 -2.97 12.23
CA SER A 75 17.70 -1.86 13.18
C SER A 75 19.17 -1.56 13.55
N VAL A 76 19.48 -0.29 13.83
CA VAL A 76 20.80 0.15 14.28
C VAL A 76 20.67 0.79 15.64
N LYS A 77 21.22 0.13 16.69
CA LYS A 77 21.08 0.57 18.09
C LYS A 77 21.53 2.00 18.35
N ASN A 78 22.55 2.48 17.61
CA ASN A 78 23.09 3.83 17.76
C ASN A 78 22.33 4.90 16.96
N HIS A 79 21.27 4.51 16.23
CA HIS A 79 20.37 5.43 15.56
C HIS A 79 19.07 5.56 16.37
N PRO A 80 18.86 6.62 17.14
CA PRO A 80 17.75 6.71 18.10
C PRO A 80 16.37 6.49 17.48
N CYS A 81 16.17 6.95 16.23
CA CYS A 81 14.87 6.85 15.54
C CYS A 81 14.54 5.43 15.03
N GLU A 82 15.50 4.50 15.02
CA GLU A 82 15.36 3.15 14.47
C GLU A 82 16.06 2.08 15.31
N SER A 83 16.31 2.38 16.59
CA SER A 83 17.07 1.49 17.50
C SER A 83 16.35 0.17 17.79
N ARG A 84 15.03 0.11 17.57
CA ARG A 84 14.23 -1.10 17.80
C ARG A 84 13.86 -1.82 16.52
N TYR A 85 13.18 -1.13 15.59
CA TYR A 85 12.61 -1.77 14.40
C TYR A 85 12.79 -0.93 13.15
N VAL A 86 12.94 -1.62 12.01
CA VAL A 86 12.85 -1.05 10.66
C VAL A 86 11.98 -1.97 9.81
N LEU A 87 10.95 -1.44 9.18
CA LEU A 87 9.94 -2.24 8.50
C LEU A 87 9.25 -1.46 7.38
N ASN A 88 8.49 -2.17 6.54
CA ASN A 88 7.51 -1.62 5.61
C ASN A 88 8.05 -0.48 4.72
N GLY A 89 9.16 -0.75 4.02
CA GLY A 89 9.80 0.24 3.16
C GLY A 89 9.09 0.48 1.84
N GLY A 90 8.72 1.73 1.58
CA GLY A 90 8.38 2.22 0.24
C GLY A 90 9.64 2.43 -0.60
N ALA A 91 9.62 2.01 -1.85
CA ALA A 91 10.78 2.07 -2.73
C ALA A 91 10.53 2.91 -3.98
N ILE A 92 11.53 3.66 -4.39
CA ILE A 92 11.55 4.37 -5.68
C ILE A 92 12.92 4.28 -6.31
N LYS A 93 12.96 4.15 -7.64
CA LYS A 93 14.22 4.15 -8.40
C LYS A 93 14.40 5.49 -9.08
N LEU A 94 15.53 6.14 -8.84
CA LEU A 94 15.90 7.44 -9.39
C LEU A 94 17.39 7.45 -9.73
N GLU A 95 17.74 7.91 -10.92
CA GLU A 95 19.11 7.99 -11.39
C GLU A 95 19.90 6.66 -11.23
N GLY A 96 19.22 5.55 -11.55
CA GLY A 96 19.78 4.20 -11.46
C GLY A 96 19.90 3.63 -10.04
N LYS A 97 19.58 4.39 -9.00
CA LYS A 97 19.67 3.96 -7.58
C LYS A 97 18.29 3.68 -7.00
N VAL A 98 18.24 2.76 -6.07
CA VAL A 98 17.04 2.49 -5.27
C VAL A 98 17.11 3.28 -3.97
N TYR A 99 16.06 4.07 -3.74
CA TYR A 99 15.81 4.81 -2.50
C TYR A 99 14.70 4.08 -1.74
N LEU A 100 15.04 3.58 -0.57
CA LEU A 100 14.12 2.90 0.33
C LEU A 100 13.78 3.83 1.48
N VAL A 101 12.55 4.34 1.50
CA VAL A 101 11.98 5.11 2.61
C VAL A 101 11.19 4.15 3.48
N TYR A 102 11.62 3.95 4.72
CA TYR A 102 11.11 2.89 5.56
C TYR A 102 10.62 3.41 6.91
N ARG A 103 9.68 2.68 7.51
CA ARG A 103 9.24 2.91 8.88
C ARG A 103 10.35 2.55 9.85
N ALA A 104 10.72 3.50 10.68
CA ALA A 104 11.76 3.44 11.68
C ALA A 104 11.14 3.67 13.06
N VAL A 105 11.46 2.82 14.04
CA VAL A 105 10.92 2.88 15.40
C VAL A 105 12.04 2.81 16.41
N GLY A 106 12.12 3.83 17.27
CA GLY A 106 13.05 3.90 18.38
C GLY A 106 12.43 3.45 19.71
N GLU A 107 13.14 3.69 20.82
CA GLU A 107 12.70 3.32 22.18
C GLU A 107 11.43 4.05 22.62
N ASP A 108 11.12 5.19 22.02
CA ASP A 108 9.92 5.98 22.27
C ASP A 108 8.65 5.41 21.61
N ASN A 109 8.78 4.37 20.78
CA ASN A 109 7.70 3.73 20.02
C ASN A 109 6.98 4.68 19.03
N VAL A 110 7.56 5.81 18.69
CA VAL A 110 7.02 6.73 17.69
C VAL A 110 7.56 6.35 16.30
N SER A 111 6.67 6.09 15.35
CA SER A 111 7.06 5.77 13.98
C SER A 111 7.51 7.02 13.23
N ARG A 112 8.67 6.93 12.60
CA ARG A 112 9.27 7.93 11.70
C ARG A 112 9.70 7.28 10.41
N LEU A 113 10.07 8.08 9.43
CA LEU A 113 10.53 7.53 8.15
C LEU A 113 12.03 7.79 7.97
N GLY A 114 12.79 6.69 7.85
CA GLY A 114 14.21 6.68 7.54
C GLY A 114 14.47 6.56 6.04
N LEU A 115 15.72 6.70 5.63
CA LEU A 115 16.16 6.54 4.24
C LEU A 115 17.42 5.71 4.14
N ALA A 116 17.39 4.73 3.27
CA ALA A 116 18.56 3.99 2.81
C ALA A 116 18.62 3.97 1.28
N VAL A 117 19.85 3.94 0.72
CA VAL A 117 20.08 4.02 -0.73
C VAL A 117 21.00 2.88 -1.16
N SER A 118 20.65 2.25 -2.28
CA SER A 118 21.38 1.14 -2.87
C SER A 118 21.60 1.35 -4.37
N ASP A 119 22.78 0.97 -4.85
CA ASP A 119 23.12 0.96 -6.27
C ASP A 119 22.61 -0.33 -6.98
N ASP A 120 22.48 -1.43 -6.25
CA ASP A 120 22.09 -2.76 -6.79
C ASP A 120 20.69 -3.22 -6.35
N GLY A 121 20.02 -2.44 -5.48
CA GLY A 121 18.71 -2.76 -4.92
C GLY A 121 18.73 -3.72 -3.74
N PHE A 122 19.90 -4.26 -3.35
CA PHE A 122 20.01 -5.26 -2.27
C PHE A 122 20.95 -4.81 -1.16
N ARG A 123 22.02 -4.07 -1.48
CA ARG A 123 23.02 -3.61 -0.51
C ARG A 123 22.85 -2.12 -0.25
N PHE A 124 22.23 -1.78 0.87
CA PHE A 124 21.98 -0.40 1.28
C PHE A 124 23.17 0.18 2.03
N LYS A 125 24.20 0.62 1.29
CA LYS A 125 25.46 1.16 1.86
C LYS A 125 25.31 2.58 2.41
N GLN A 126 24.37 3.35 1.88
CA GLN A 126 24.08 4.71 2.35
C GLN A 126 22.80 4.66 3.18
N ARG A 127 22.88 5.07 4.42
CA ARG A 127 21.75 5.12 5.36
C ARG A 127 21.90 6.36 6.23
N LEU A 128 20.80 7.08 6.42
CA LEU A 128 20.80 8.22 7.31
C LEU A 128 20.59 7.76 8.76
N ASP A 129 21.23 8.47 9.69
CA ASP A 129 21.09 8.25 11.14
C ASP A 129 19.94 9.06 11.78
N HIS A 130 19.22 9.80 10.97
CA HIS A 130 18.09 10.66 11.36
C HIS A 130 16.93 10.48 10.38
N PRO A 131 15.69 10.71 10.79
CA PRO A 131 14.52 10.57 9.94
C PRO A 131 14.48 11.68 8.87
N ILE A 132 13.95 11.33 7.69
CA ILE A 132 13.67 12.29 6.62
C ILE A 132 12.25 12.85 6.70
N PHE A 133 11.38 12.20 7.49
CA PHE A 133 10.02 12.62 7.75
C PHE A 133 9.59 12.11 9.12
N ALA A 134 9.06 12.99 9.95
CA ALA A 134 8.69 12.71 11.32
C ALA A 134 7.36 13.39 11.67
N PRO A 135 6.66 12.99 12.73
CA PRO A 135 5.42 13.64 13.16
C PRO A 135 5.57 15.14 13.39
N GLU A 136 4.69 15.91 12.77
CA GLU A 136 4.58 17.36 12.94
C GLU A 136 3.15 17.80 13.17
N GLU A 137 2.17 17.01 12.71
CA GLU A 137 0.74 17.31 12.81
C GLU A 137 0.06 16.45 13.88
N LYS A 138 -1.09 16.92 14.39
CA LYS A 138 -1.87 16.20 15.41
C LYS A 138 -2.25 14.80 14.98
N ALA A 139 -2.61 14.60 13.72
CA ALA A 139 -2.95 13.29 13.17
C ALA A 139 -1.78 12.30 13.14
N GLU A 140 -0.54 12.77 13.31
CA GLU A 140 0.71 12.01 13.27
C GLU A 140 1.31 11.79 14.67
N ALA A 141 0.63 12.20 15.75
CA ALA A 141 1.23 12.31 17.09
C ALA A 141 1.92 11.03 17.60
N GLN A 142 1.53 9.85 17.14
CA GLN A 142 2.14 8.56 17.46
C GLN A 142 2.91 7.95 16.27
N GLY A 143 2.84 8.56 15.10
CA GLY A 143 3.72 8.15 14.00
C GLY A 143 3.25 8.47 12.59
N CYS A 144 4.27 8.47 11.73
CA CYS A 144 4.16 8.38 10.28
C CYS A 144 4.59 6.97 9.88
N GLU A 145 3.68 6.18 9.28
CA GLU A 145 3.88 4.75 9.06
C GLU A 145 3.74 4.36 7.59
N ASP A 146 4.41 3.28 7.20
CA ASP A 146 4.16 2.50 5.99
C ASP A 146 4.10 3.35 4.70
N PRO A 147 5.19 4.04 4.34
CA PRO A 147 5.21 4.96 3.19
C PRO A 147 5.14 4.21 1.86
N ARG A 148 4.44 4.77 0.88
CA ARG A 148 4.46 4.33 -0.52
C ARG A 148 4.77 5.52 -1.41
N LEU A 149 5.76 5.35 -2.28
CA LEU A 149 6.31 6.44 -3.10
C LEU A 149 5.85 6.31 -4.55
N THR A 150 5.36 7.40 -5.10
CA THR A 150 4.94 7.45 -6.51
C THR A 150 5.46 8.74 -7.13
N ARG A 151 6.26 8.64 -8.20
CA ARG A 151 6.66 9.81 -8.98
C ARG A 151 5.54 10.21 -9.92
N ILE A 152 5.13 11.48 -9.87
CA ILE A 152 4.20 12.10 -10.82
C ILE A 152 4.85 13.41 -11.28
N GLY A 153 5.27 13.43 -12.54
CA GLY A 153 6.05 14.54 -13.09
C GLY A 153 7.35 14.76 -12.32
N GLU A 154 7.61 15.99 -11.90
CA GLU A 154 8.81 16.38 -11.16
C GLU A 154 8.66 16.34 -9.63
N ARG A 155 7.66 15.60 -9.14
CA ARG A 155 7.44 15.42 -7.70
C ARG A 155 7.32 13.94 -7.33
N ILE A 156 7.82 13.60 -6.14
CA ILE A 156 7.54 12.34 -5.47
C ILE A 156 6.39 12.59 -4.52
N TYR A 157 5.30 11.85 -4.71
CA TYR A 157 4.19 11.79 -3.79
C TYR A 157 4.36 10.59 -2.89
N MET A 158 4.10 10.79 -1.61
CA MET A 158 4.16 9.76 -0.59
C MET A 158 2.78 9.65 0.08
N THR A 159 2.14 8.50 -0.08
CA THR A 159 1.04 8.11 0.79
C THR A 159 1.60 7.40 2.01
N TYR A 160 1.07 7.71 3.19
CA TYR A 160 1.50 7.11 4.44
C TYR A 160 0.33 7.03 5.41
N THR A 161 0.50 6.29 6.48
CA THR A 161 -0.46 6.27 7.59
C THR A 161 -0.04 7.29 8.63
N ALA A 162 -0.86 8.31 8.84
CA ALA A 162 -0.79 9.22 9.98
C ALA A 162 -1.52 8.56 11.15
N TYR A 163 -0.84 8.34 12.27
CA TYR A 163 -1.40 7.71 13.47
C TYR A 163 -1.31 8.63 14.67
N ASP A 164 -2.44 8.95 15.27
CA ASP A 164 -2.54 9.84 16.44
C ASP A 164 -2.58 9.12 17.79
N GLY A 165 -2.52 7.78 17.78
CA GLY A 165 -2.68 6.92 18.95
C GLY A 165 -4.08 6.33 19.09
N MET A 166 -5.05 6.80 18.33
CA MET A 166 -6.44 6.31 18.34
C MET A 166 -6.87 5.78 16.98
N ILE A 167 -6.71 6.57 15.93
CA ILE A 167 -7.09 6.21 14.56
C ILE A 167 -5.92 6.32 13.60
N ALA A 168 -5.81 5.33 12.72
CA ALA A 168 -4.88 5.34 11.61
C ALA A 168 -5.57 5.94 10.38
N GLN A 169 -5.00 6.98 9.80
CA GLN A 169 -5.58 7.69 8.65
C GLN A 169 -4.59 7.75 7.50
N VAL A 170 -5.07 7.54 6.29
CA VAL A 170 -4.24 7.79 5.10
C VAL A 170 -3.97 9.28 4.98
N ALA A 171 -2.70 9.63 4.87
CA ALA A 171 -2.24 10.99 4.59
C ALA A 171 -1.38 11.04 3.33
N LEU A 172 -1.24 12.23 2.78
CA LEU A 172 -0.50 12.50 1.56
C LEU A 172 0.53 13.61 1.80
N ALA A 173 1.75 13.37 1.36
CA ALA A 173 2.81 14.38 1.29
C ALA A 173 3.49 14.35 -0.07
N SER A 174 4.23 15.39 -0.42
CA SER A 174 5.04 15.39 -1.63
C SER A 174 6.32 16.22 -1.48
N ILE A 175 7.32 15.88 -2.29
CA ILE A 175 8.60 16.60 -2.36
C ILE A 175 9.03 16.71 -3.83
N PRO A 176 9.63 17.83 -4.28
CA PRO A 176 10.28 17.89 -5.60
C PRO A 176 11.37 16.82 -5.71
N VAL A 177 11.48 16.16 -6.88
CA VAL A 177 12.53 15.13 -7.14
C VAL A 177 13.91 15.68 -6.87
N ASP A 178 14.22 16.89 -7.37
CA ASP A 178 15.51 17.54 -7.13
C ASP A 178 15.78 17.78 -5.63
N ALA A 179 14.78 18.21 -4.86
CA ALA A 179 14.93 18.41 -3.42
C ALA A 179 15.18 17.07 -2.69
N PHE A 180 14.51 15.98 -3.11
CA PHE A 180 14.71 14.64 -2.56
C PHE A 180 16.14 14.13 -2.82
N LEU A 181 16.62 14.25 -4.06
CA LEU A 181 17.96 13.82 -4.46
C LEU A 181 19.06 14.60 -3.72
N HIS A 182 18.84 15.90 -3.48
CA HIS A 182 19.75 16.74 -2.72
C HIS A 182 19.51 16.77 -1.21
N ARG A 183 18.66 15.85 -0.68
CA ARG A 183 18.39 15.67 0.76
C ARG A 183 17.86 16.93 1.45
N ARG A 184 17.09 17.77 0.72
CA ARG A 184 16.45 18.99 1.27
C ARG A 184 15.09 18.61 1.88
N TRP A 185 15.10 17.97 3.06
CA TRP A 185 13.90 17.39 3.70
C TRP A 185 12.89 18.45 4.15
N ASN A 186 13.31 19.66 4.38
CA ASN A 186 12.41 20.80 4.66
C ASN A 186 11.51 21.18 3.47
N ALA A 187 11.75 20.60 2.28
CA ALA A 187 10.90 20.77 1.10
C ALA A 187 9.69 19.80 1.06
N TRP A 188 9.56 18.93 2.04
CA TRP A 188 8.35 18.13 2.17
C TRP A 188 7.14 19.03 2.37
N GLN A 189 6.11 18.83 1.57
CA GLN A 189 4.81 19.47 1.68
C GLN A 189 3.78 18.42 2.12
N ARG A 190 3.20 18.60 3.31
CA ARG A 190 2.06 17.82 3.78
C ARG A 190 0.77 18.33 3.11
N HIS A 191 -0.02 17.43 2.56
CA HIS A 191 -1.33 17.73 1.98
C HIS A 191 -2.48 17.42 2.95
N GLY A 192 -2.17 16.79 4.09
CA GLY A 192 -3.11 16.39 5.13
C GLY A 192 -3.70 14.99 4.92
N THR A 193 -4.70 14.65 5.72
CA THR A 193 -5.38 13.36 5.66
C THR A 193 -6.34 13.30 4.46
N VAL A 194 -6.31 12.16 3.75
CA VAL A 194 -7.11 11.96 2.54
C VAL A 194 -8.61 11.87 2.87
N PHE A 195 -8.94 11.17 3.95
CA PHE A 195 -10.30 11.03 4.47
C PHE A 195 -10.30 11.32 5.97
N PRO A 196 -10.40 12.60 6.38
CA PRO A 196 -10.31 12.98 7.78
C PRO A 196 -11.34 12.26 8.66
N GLY A 197 -10.87 11.72 9.80
CA GLY A 197 -11.70 11.06 10.80
C GLY A 197 -12.07 9.61 10.47
N ILE A 198 -11.51 9.03 9.38
CA ILE A 198 -11.83 7.67 8.95
C ILE A 198 -10.60 6.78 9.14
N THR A 199 -10.75 5.67 9.87
CA THR A 199 -9.71 4.64 9.94
C THR A 199 -9.48 4.06 8.55
N ASN A 200 -8.26 4.25 8.02
CA ASN A 200 -7.90 3.91 6.66
C ASN A 200 -6.39 3.69 6.56
N LYS A 201 -5.97 2.71 5.78
CA LYS A 201 -4.55 2.34 5.59
C LYS A 201 -4.25 1.93 4.14
N ASP A 202 -3.01 1.54 3.90
CA ASP A 202 -2.53 0.85 2.70
C ASP A 202 -2.75 1.61 1.40
N ALA A 203 -2.67 2.93 1.45
CA ALA A 203 -2.90 3.74 0.27
C ALA A 203 -1.68 3.76 -0.65
N ALA A 204 -1.94 3.65 -1.96
CA ALA A 204 -0.94 3.79 -3.01
C ALA A 204 -1.52 4.55 -4.20
N LEU A 205 -0.83 5.60 -4.65
CA LEU A 205 -1.21 6.37 -5.83
C LEU A 205 -0.82 5.63 -7.11
N PHE A 206 -1.68 5.71 -8.12
CA PHE A 206 -1.26 5.43 -9.49
C PHE A 206 -0.45 6.61 -10.04
N PRO A 207 0.62 6.36 -10.82
CA PRO A 207 1.49 7.43 -11.34
C PRO A 207 0.86 8.22 -12.50
N GLU A 208 -0.32 7.83 -12.98
CA GLU A 208 -1.02 8.40 -14.11
C GLU A 208 -2.45 8.79 -13.76
N GLN A 209 -3.03 9.67 -14.58
CA GLN A 209 -4.43 10.03 -14.49
C GLN A 209 -5.29 9.13 -15.39
N PHE A 210 -6.53 8.90 -14.95
CA PHE A 210 -7.56 8.15 -15.66
C PHE A 210 -8.77 9.07 -15.87
N ASN A 211 -9.08 9.40 -17.12
CA ASN A 211 -10.13 10.36 -17.44
C ASN A 211 -10.00 11.66 -16.60
N GLU A 212 -8.81 12.27 -16.65
CA GLU A 212 -8.46 13.51 -15.92
C GLU A 212 -8.53 13.42 -14.39
N LYS A 213 -8.53 12.22 -13.82
CA LYS A 213 -8.55 12.00 -12.38
C LYS A 213 -7.37 11.17 -11.92
N PHE A 214 -6.81 11.53 -10.80
CA PHE A 214 -5.87 10.68 -10.06
C PHE A 214 -6.61 9.53 -9.43
N ALA A 215 -5.97 8.37 -9.35
CA ALA A 215 -6.49 7.18 -8.69
C ALA A 215 -5.60 6.76 -7.53
N MET A 216 -6.21 6.26 -6.47
CA MET A 216 -5.52 5.79 -5.27
C MET A 216 -6.17 4.50 -4.78
N LEU A 217 -5.34 3.49 -4.50
CA LEU A 217 -5.75 2.34 -3.71
C LEU A 217 -5.76 2.71 -2.24
N HIS A 218 -6.66 2.13 -1.47
CA HIS A 218 -6.67 2.26 -0.01
C HIS A 218 -7.45 1.10 0.62
N ARG A 219 -7.43 1.00 1.95
CA ARG A 219 -8.19 -0.02 2.67
C ARG A 219 -9.05 0.60 3.76
N VAL A 220 -10.35 0.36 3.68
CA VAL A 220 -11.26 0.39 4.81
C VAL A 220 -11.61 -1.05 5.12
N ASP A 221 -11.17 -1.53 6.28
CA ASP A 221 -11.29 -2.94 6.67
C ASP A 221 -12.69 -3.49 6.44
N PRO A 222 -12.80 -4.71 5.92
CA PRO A 222 -11.71 -5.63 5.56
C PRO A 222 -11.29 -5.55 4.08
N HIS A 223 -11.83 -4.62 3.29
CA HIS A 223 -11.77 -4.61 1.84
C HIS A 223 -10.76 -3.62 1.29
N MET A 224 -10.20 -3.94 0.12
CA MET A 224 -9.37 -3.06 -0.68
C MET A 224 -10.24 -2.23 -1.62
N TRP A 225 -10.02 -0.93 -1.60
CA TRP A 225 -10.79 0.06 -2.35
C TRP A 225 -9.92 0.80 -3.37
N VAL A 226 -10.56 1.34 -4.39
CA VAL A 226 -9.99 2.36 -5.26
C VAL A 226 -10.84 3.61 -5.22
N THR A 227 -10.19 4.77 -5.20
CA THR A 227 -10.84 6.08 -5.16
C THR A 227 -10.24 7.00 -6.21
N PHE A 228 -10.98 8.04 -6.60
CA PHE A 228 -10.57 8.99 -7.63
C PHE A 228 -10.73 10.44 -7.14
N SER A 229 -9.83 11.30 -7.61
CA SER A 229 -9.90 12.75 -7.35
C SER A 229 -9.40 13.55 -8.56
N PRO A 230 -10.00 14.69 -8.87
CA PRO A 230 -9.49 15.57 -9.92
C PRO A 230 -8.18 16.27 -9.54
N HIS A 231 -7.80 16.24 -8.26
CA HIS A 231 -6.60 16.89 -7.75
C HIS A 231 -5.93 16.06 -6.65
N LEU A 232 -4.65 16.34 -6.38
CA LEU A 232 -3.84 15.67 -5.35
C LEU A 232 -3.89 16.37 -3.99
N SER A 233 -4.62 17.48 -3.86
CA SER A 233 -4.85 18.11 -2.56
C SER A 233 -5.87 17.34 -1.73
N CYS A 234 -5.71 17.30 -0.41
CA CYS A 234 -6.64 16.67 0.52
C CYS A 234 -7.64 17.69 1.09
N PRO A 235 -8.83 17.27 1.51
CA PRO A 235 -9.38 15.91 1.47
C PRO A 235 -9.86 15.50 0.07
N TRP A 236 -9.86 14.19 -0.21
CA TRP A 236 -10.40 13.66 -1.46
C TRP A 236 -11.93 13.52 -1.42
N PRO A 237 -12.60 13.54 -2.61
CA PRO A 237 -14.06 13.42 -2.69
C PRO A 237 -14.56 12.06 -2.15
N ARG A 238 -15.54 12.08 -1.24
CA ARG A 238 -16.10 10.85 -0.62
C ARG A 238 -17.01 10.04 -1.55
N LYS A 239 -17.43 10.59 -2.70
CA LYS A 239 -18.39 9.94 -3.61
C LYS A 239 -17.76 9.08 -4.71
N MET A 240 -16.42 8.98 -4.76
CA MET A 240 -15.73 8.33 -5.87
C MET A 240 -14.94 7.10 -5.41
N HIS A 241 -15.56 6.30 -4.56
CA HIS A 241 -14.97 5.08 -4.03
C HIS A 241 -15.61 3.84 -4.61
N LYS A 242 -14.81 2.79 -4.75
CA LYS A 242 -15.25 1.47 -5.15
C LYS A 242 -14.45 0.40 -4.44
N ILE A 243 -15.11 -0.66 -3.99
CA ILE A 243 -14.43 -1.89 -3.58
C ILE A 243 -13.78 -2.49 -4.83
N LEU A 244 -12.46 -2.61 -4.80
CA LEU A 244 -11.70 -3.27 -5.84
C LEU A 244 -11.66 -4.78 -5.60
N ALA A 245 -11.45 -5.18 -4.35
CA ALA A 245 -11.45 -6.59 -3.94
C ALA A 245 -11.93 -6.73 -2.50
N GLY A 246 -12.86 -7.65 -2.26
CA GLY A 246 -13.29 -8.05 -0.93
C GLY A 246 -12.30 -9.02 -0.28
N ALA A 247 -12.28 -9.11 1.06
CA ALA A 247 -11.71 -10.25 1.74
C ALA A 247 -12.44 -11.52 1.28
N THR A 248 -11.71 -12.63 1.14
CA THR A 248 -12.32 -13.90 0.73
C THR A 248 -13.08 -14.56 1.90
N SER A 249 -13.79 -15.63 1.62
CA SER A 249 -14.46 -16.41 2.65
C SER A 249 -13.73 -17.72 2.93
N GLY A 250 -14.08 -18.39 4.02
CA GLY A 250 -13.54 -19.72 4.35
C GLY A 250 -12.08 -19.68 4.81
N MET A 251 -11.33 -20.70 4.47
CA MET A 251 -9.94 -20.91 4.91
C MET A 251 -8.90 -20.28 3.97
N MET A 252 -9.27 -19.22 3.26
CA MET A 252 -8.37 -18.58 2.32
C MET A 252 -7.32 -17.72 3.04
N TRP A 253 -6.18 -17.51 2.35
CA TRP A 253 -5.02 -16.76 2.88
C TRP A 253 -5.31 -15.28 3.16
N ASP A 254 -6.39 -14.73 2.60
CA ASP A 254 -6.84 -13.35 2.70
C ASP A 254 -8.27 -13.23 3.25
N ALA A 255 -8.68 -14.22 4.08
CA ALA A 255 -10.07 -14.34 4.56
C ALA A 255 -10.51 -13.26 5.54
N THR A 256 -9.59 -12.64 6.30
CA THR A 256 -9.96 -11.62 7.29
C THR A 256 -9.80 -10.20 6.77
N LYS A 257 -8.85 -9.95 5.88
CA LYS A 257 -8.66 -8.66 5.21
C LYS A 257 -7.70 -8.77 4.03
N ILE A 258 -7.85 -7.82 3.10
CA ILE A 258 -6.97 -7.64 1.96
C ILE A 258 -6.65 -6.15 1.77
N GLY A 259 -5.41 -5.83 1.40
CA GLY A 259 -4.97 -4.45 1.19
C GLY A 259 -3.88 -4.31 0.15
N GLY A 260 -3.63 -3.06 -0.27
CA GLY A 260 -2.54 -2.71 -1.17
C GLY A 260 -1.18 -2.93 -0.50
N GLY A 261 -0.22 -3.39 -1.28
CA GLY A 261 1.18 -3.48 -0.89
C GLY A 261 1.98 -2.31 -1.46
N SER A 262 2.77 -2.55 -2.50
CA SER A 262 3.56 -1.51 -3.17
C SER A 262 2.68 -0.53 -3.98
N GLN A 263 3.30 0.54 -4.47
CA GLN A 263 2.71 1.36 -5.53
C GLN A 263 2.40 0.48 -6.77
N PRO A 264 1.34 0.83 -7.55
CA PRO A 264 1.03 0.13 -8.78
C PRO A 264 2.17 0.18 -9.79
N ILE A 265 2.48 -0.96 -10.41
CA ILE A 265 3.54 -1.10 -11.40
C ILE A 265 2.90 -1.28 -12.78
N LYS A 266 3.22 -0.39 -13.72
CA LYS A 266 2.70 -0.49 -15.08
C LYS A 266 3.39 -1.61 -15.84
N SER A 267 2.60 -2.53 -16.38
CA SER A 267 3.08 -3.57 -17.30
C SER A 267 2.31 -3.50 -18.62
N ARG A 268 2.81 -4.18 -19.66
CA ARG A 268 2.06 -4.33 -20.92
C ARG A 268 0.72 -5.02 -20.75
N PHE A 269 0.52 -5.72 -19.64
CA PHE A 269 -0.65 -6.58 -19.42
C PHE A 269 -1.71 -5.90 -18.54
N GLY A 270 -1.35 -4.84 -17.84
CA GLY A 270 -2.18 -4.12 -16.87
C GLY A 270 -1.33 -3.48 -15.79
N TRP A 271 -1.97 -2.86 -14.81
CA TRP A 271 -1.31 -2.43 -13.59
C TRP A 271 -1.15 -3.62 -12.67
N LEU A 272 0.09 -4.01 -12.43
CA LEU A 272 0.44 -5.06 -11.47
C LEU A 272 0.41 -4.47 -10.06
N LEU A 273 -0.37 -5.09 -9.18
CA LEU A 273 -0.52 -4.72 -7.78
C LEU A 273 0.03 -5.87 -6.93
N ILE A 274 1.10 -5.64 -6.19
CA ILE A 274 1.48 -6.55 -5.10
C ILE A 274 0.57 -6.22 -3.93
N THR A 275 -0.11 -7.21 -3.39
CA THR A 275 -1.11 -7.05 -2.33
C THR A 275 -0.71 -7.85 -1.10
N HIS A 276 -1.36 -7.61 0.04
CA HIS A 276 -1.26 -8.50 1.19
C HIS A 276 -2.65 -8.97 1.60
N GLY A 277 -2.70 -10.14 2.17
CA GLY A 277 -3.89 -10.71 2.78
C GLY A 277 -3.58 -11.28 4.16
N VAL A 278 -4.60 -11.45 4.98
CA VAL A 278 -4.49 -12.00 6.33
C VAL A 278 -5.56 -13.03 6.54
N ASP A 279 -5.19 -14.19 7.08
CA ASP A 279 -6.10 -15.27 7.44
C ASP A 279 -6.58 -15.19 8.90
N TYR A 280 -7.38 -16.14 9.32
CA TYR A 280 -7.88 -16.24 10.71
C TYR A 280 -6.80 -16.60 11.74
N ALA A 281 -5.65 -17.11 11.31
CA ALA A 281 -4.49 -17.33 12.16
C ALA A 281 -3.58 -16.09 12.28
N HIS A 282 -4.03 -14.95 11.74
CA HIS A 282 -3.30 -13.68 11.68
C HIS A 282 -1.95 -13.78 10.96
N ILE A 283 -1.84 -14.66 9.97
CA ILE A 283 -0.66 -14.78 9.11
C ILE A 283 -0.81 -13.82 7.95
N TYR A 284 0.16 -12.92 7.79
CA TYR A 284 0.22 -11.99 6.68
C TYR A 284 0.98 -12.62 5.52
N ARG A 285 0.37 -12.61 4.33
CA ARG A 285 0.95 -13.14 3.09
C ARG A 285 0.84 -12.13 1.97
N LEU A 286 1.72 -12.24 0.98
CA LEU A 286 1.63 -11.43 -0.23
C LEU A 286 0.88 -12.18 -1.33
N GLY A 287 0.11 -11.44 -2.10
CA GLY A 287 -0.55 -11.88 -3.31
C GLY A 287 -0.36 -10.88 -4.45
N VAL A 288 -0.97 -11.14 -5.57
CA VAL A 288 -0.90 -10.27 -6.73
C VAL A 288 -2.27 -10.08 -7.38
N MET A 289 -2.51 -8.87 -7.86
CA MET A 289 -3.65 -8.53 -8.70
C MET A 289 -3.18 -7.82 -9.96
N LEU A 290 -3.99 -7.91 -11.00
CA LEU A 290 -3.83 -7.14 -12.23
C LEU A 290 -5.11 -6.36 -12.45
N VAL A 291 -4.98 -5.05 -12.65
CA VAL A 291 -6.10 -4.19 -13.04
C VAL A 291 -5.89 -3.58 -14.41
N ASP A 292 -6.96 -3.13 -15.03
CA ASP A 292 -6.97 -2.61 -16.39
C ASP A 292 -6.15 -1.32 -16.51
N LEU A 293 -5.46 -1.14 -17.64
CA LEU A 293 -4.60 0.03 -17.89
C LEU A 293 -5.37 1.34 -17.98
N GLU A 294 -6.60 1.32 -18.51
CA GLU A 294 -7.43 2.50 -18.71
C GLU A 294 -8.42 2.71 -17.55
N ASN A 295 -8.78 1.64 -16.86
CA ASN A 295 -9.72 1.67 -15.74
C ASN A 295 -9.18 0.88 -14.53
N PRO A 296 -8.47 1.52 -13.60
CA PRO A 296 -7.88 0.84 -12.45
C PRO A 296 -8.90 0.27 -11.45
N ALA A 297 -10.20 0.55 -11.67
CA ALA A 297 -11.29 -0.07 -10.91
C ALA A 297 -11.78 -1.39 -11.53
N LYS A 298 -11.22 -1.80 -12.68
CA LYS A 298 -11.55 -3.06 -13.34
C LYS A 298 -10.48 -4.11 -13.02
N LEU A 299 -10.84 -5.06 -12.16
CA LEU A 299 -10.00 -6.19 -11.82
C LEU A 299 -9.96 -7.17 -12.99
N LEU A 300 -8.75 -7.55 -13.43
CA LEU A 300 -8.51 -8.51 -14.51
C LEU A 300 -8.05 -9.86 -13.98
N TYR A 301 -7.32 -9.84 -12.86
CA TYR A 301 -6.77 -11.01 -12.21
C TYR A 301 -6.59 -10.76 -10.71
N ARG A 302 -6.84 -11.78 -9.92
CA ARG A 302 -6.48 -11.89 -8.50
C ARG A 302 -5.91 -13.28 -8.29
N SER A 303 -4.69 -13.36 -7.77
CA SER A 303 -4.07 -14.66 -7.48
C SER A 303 -4.91 -15.45 -6.47
N PRO A 304 -5.29 -16.70 -6.79
CA PRO A 304 -6.04 -17.55 -5.86
C PRO A 304 -5.21 -17.96 -4.65
N ASN A 305 -3.88 -18.01 -4.82
CA ASN A 305 -2.92 -18.34 -3.78
C ASN A 305 -2.00 -17.15 -3.50
N PHE A 306 -1.35 -17.16 -2.35
CA PHE A 306 -0.27 -16.22 -2.04
C PHE A 306 0.95 -16.44 -2.95
N ILE A 307 1.78 -15.41 -3.08
CA ILE A 307 3.07 -15.44 -3.81
C ILE A 307 4.27 -15.42 -2.86
N LEU A 308 4.05 -15.13 -1.58
CA LEU A 308 5.03 -15.21 -0.49
C LEU A 308 4.29 -15.41 0.83
N GLU A 309 4.73 -16.37 1.65
CA GLU A 309 4.27 -16.55 3.02
C GLU A 309 5.45 -16.59 4.00
N PRO A 310 5.24 -16.37 5.31
CA PRO A 310 6.33 -16.45 6.28
C PRO A 310 6.88 -17.87 6.41
N GLU A 311 8.17 -18.07 6.08
CA GLU A 311 8.89 -19.34 6.16
C GLU A 311 10.23 -19.18 6.86
N ASP A 312 10.98 -18.11 6.55
CA ASP A 312 12.29 -17.87 7.13
C ASP A 312 12.20 -17.39 8.60
N GLU A 313 13.27 -17.56 9.35
CA GLU A 313 13.32 -17.16 10.77
C GLU A 313 12.96 -15.69 11.01
N TRP A 314 13.39 -14.80 10.10
CA TRP A 314 13.09 -13.36 10.14
C TRP A 314 11.60 -13.05 9.96
N GLU A 315 10.88 -13.90 9.24
CA GLU A 315 9.46 -13.74 8.92
C GLU A 315 8.56 -14.40 9.96
N LEU A 316 9.04 -15.53 10.50
CA LEU A 316 8.33 -16.27 11.53
C LEU A 316 8.36 -15.58 12.89
N GLY A 317 9.38 -14.74 13.12
CA GLY A 317 9.49 -13.96 14.35
C GLY A 317 9.60 -14.83 15.60
N LYS A 318 10.55 -15.77 15.61
CA LYS A 318 10.72 -16.73 16.70
C LYS A 318 11.53 -16.20 17.89
N ASP A 319 12.11 -15.00 17.75
CA ASP A 319 12.92 -14.40 18.78
C ASP A 319 12.28 -13.15 19.41
N GLU A 320 12.84 -12.69 20.53
CA GLU A 320 12.35 -11.53 21.29
C GLU A 320 12.51 -10.18 20.53
N ARG A 321 13.22 -10.16 19.39
CA ARG A 321 13.42 -8.97 18.55
C ARG A 321 12.24 -8.71 17.62
N SER A 322 11.33 -9.67 17.50
CA SER A 322 10.19 -9.56 16.59
C SER A 322 9.05 -8.81 17.23
N TRP A 323 8.48 -7.83 16.50
CA TRP A 323 7.33 -7.08 16.98
C TRP A 323 6.02 -7.85 16.75
N VAL A 324 5.79 -8.31 15.51
CA VAL A 324 4.61 -9.13 15.15
C VAL A 324 5.05 -10.36 14.39
N PRO A 325 4.94 -11.56 14.96
CA PRO A 325 5.38 -12.79 14.28
C PRO A 325 4.50 -13.16 13.09
N ARG A 326 5.04 -13.94 12.16
CA ARG A 326 4.38 -14.49 10.97
C ARG A 326 3.84 -13.41 10.02
N VAL A 327 4.69 -12.42 9.72
CA VAL A 327 4.37 -11.33 8.82
C VAL A 327 5.35 -11.27 7.66
N VAL A 328 4.82 -11.21 6.44
CA VAL A 328 5.46 -10.65 5.25
C VAL A 328 4.54 -9.56 4.70
N TYR A 329 5.02 -8.31 4.71
CA TYR A 329 4.21 -7.15 4.35
C TYR A 329 5.01 -6.14 3.53
N THR A 330 4.50 -5.71 2.38
CA THR A 330 5.24 -4.82 1.46
C THR A 330 4.60 -3.44 1.35
N CYS A 331 5.46 -2.43 1.17
CA CYS A 331 5.10 -1.07 0.77
C CYS A 331 5.86 -0.60 -0.48
N GLY A 332 6.81 -1.38 -0.99
CA GLY A 332 7.65 -0.95 -2.09
C GLY A 332 8.10 -2.07 -3.01
N ALA A 333 8.01 -1.78 -4.31
CA ALA A 333 8.60 -2.62 -5.34
C ALA A 333 9.12 -1.75 -6.48
N VAL A 334 10.23 -2.14 -7.08
CA VAL A 334 10.85 -1.41 -8.19
C VAL A 334 11.30 -2.37 -9.30
N PRO A 335 11.38 -1.92 -10.56
CA PRO A 335 12.07 -2.68 -11.60
C PRO A 335 13.53 -2.95 -11.18
N ARG A 336 14.00 -4.18 -11.39
CA ARG A 336 15.39 -4.52 -11.08
C ARG A 336 16.35 -3.77 -11.98
N ASP A 337 16.10 -3.81 -13.28
CA ASP A 337 16.96 -3.21 -14.27
C ASP A 337 16.33 -1.96 -14.89
N GLY A 338 17.16 -0.91 -15.05
CA GLY A 338 16.76 0.35 -15.65
C GLY A 338 15.65 1.10 -14.87
N GLU A 339 15.08 2.12 -15.53
CA GLU A 339 13.95 2.93 -15.06
C GLU A 339 12.81 2.85 -16.10
N LYS A 340 12.43 1.62 -16.46
CA LYS A 340 11.36 1.39 -17.41
C LYS A 340 10.02 1.86 -16.81
N SER A 341 9.29 2.65 -17.58
CA SER A 341 7.94 3.09 -17.21
C SER A 341 6.88 2.00 -17.43
N ILE A 342 7.14 1.04 -18.34
CA ILE A 342 6.25 -0.08 -18.66
C ILE A 342 7.09 -1.35 -18.69
N LEU A 343 6.71 -2.35 -17.89
CA LEU A 343 7.41 -3.62 -17.80
C LEU A 343 6.80 -4.67 -18.75
N ASP A 344 7.68 -5.52 -19.31
CA ASP A 344 7.31 -6.71 -20.08
C ASP A 344 7.43 -7.98 -19.20
N ALA A 345 7.07 -9.14 -19.75
CA ALA A 345 7.07 -10.41 -19.03
C ALA A 345 8.44 -10.79 -18.46
N ASP A 346 9.51 -10.53 -19.22
CA ASP A 346 10.87 -10.88 -18.84
C ASP A 346 11.54 -9.86 -17.89
N ASP A 347 10.89 -8.73 -17.63
CA ASP A 347 11.39 -7.75 -16.68
C ASP A 347 11.22 -8.25 -15.23
N GLU A 348 12.27 -8.13 -14.45
CA GLU A 348 12.27 -8.54 -13.03
C GLU A 348 11.95 -7.36 -12.14
N VAL A 349 11.17 -7.61 -11.07
CA VAL A 349 10.87 -6.65 -10.01
C VAL A 349 11.53 -7.10 -8.71
N ILE A 350 12.03 -6.12 -7.94
CA ILE A 350 12.44 -6.32 -6.55
C ILE A 350 11.29 -5.87 -5.66
N VAL A 351 10.82 -6.74 -4.80
CA VAL A 351 9.78 -6.47 -3.79
C VAL A 351 10.44 -6.40 -2.43
N TYR A 352 10.35 -5.26 -1.75
CA TYR A 352 10.83 -5.07 -0.39
C TYR A 352 9.69 -5.32 0.58
N TYR A 353 9.92 -6.11 1.61
CA TYR A 353 8.90 -6.45 2.59
C TYR A 353 9.42 -6.41 4.02
N GLY A 354 8.56 -5.98 4.93
CA GLY A 354 8.77 -6.13 6.36
C GLY A 354 8.59 -7.58 6.76
N ALA A 355 9.55 -8.12 7.50
CA ALA A 355 9.53 -9.47 8.03
C ALA A 355 9.33 -9.39 9.55
N ALA A 356 8.29 -10.04 10.07
CA ALA A 356 7.85 -10.03 11.47
C ALA A 356 7.81 -8.62 12.10
N ASP A 357 7.49 -7.59 11.30
CA ASP A 357 7.49 -6.16 11.66
C ASP A 357 8.80 -5.68 12.34
N SER A 358 9.94 -6.25 11.96
CA SER A 358 11.20 -6.01 12.68
C SER A 358 12.38 -5.68 11.79
N VAL A 359 12.44 -6.26 10.59
CA VAL A 359 13.51 -6.06 9.61
C VAL A 359 12.90 -5.91 8.21
N ILE A 360 13.71 -5.47 7.25
CA ILE A 360 13.32 -5.43 5.84
C ILE A 360 14.07 -6.49 5.07
N CYS A 361 13.32 -7.29 4.34
CA CYS A 361 13.80 -8.30 3.41
C CYS A 361 13.46 -7.92 1.96
N ALA A 362 14.06 -8.64 1.02
CA ALA A 362 13.79 -8.48 -0.41
C ALA A 362 13.53 -9.84 -1.08
N ALA A 363 12.68 -9.80 -2.09
CA ALA A 363 12.44 -10.93 -2.99
C ALA A 363 12.26 -10.45 -4.42
N THR A 364 12.43 -11.34 -5.41
CA THR A 364 12.30 -10.99 -6.83
C THR A 364 11.36 -11.94 -7.57
N ALA A 365 10.81 -11.46 -8.67
CA ALA A 365 10.11 -12.27 -9.67
C ALA A 365 10.14 -11.57 -11.03
N CYS A 366 10.10 -12.35 -12.12
CA CYS A 366 9.74 -11.82 -13.41
C CYS A 366 8.25 -11.44 -13.43
N VAL A 367 7.91 -10.35 -14.09
CA VAL A 367 6.51 -9.89 -14.20
C VAL A 367 5.63 -10.98 -14.81
N GLY A 368 6.16 -11.70 -15.81
CA GLY A 368 5.47 -12.81 -16.45
C GLY A 368 5.13 -13.98 -15.53
N ASP A 369 5.92 -14.23 -14.50
CA ASP A 369 5.64 -15.31 -13.54
C ASP A 369 4.48 -14.95 -12.59
N LEU A 370 4.24 -13.66 -12.39
CA LEU A 370 3.17 -13.14 -11.54
C LEU A 370 1.82 -13.02 -12.27
N ILE A 371 1.83 -13.08 -13.61
CA ILE A 371 0.64 -12.90 -14.44
C ILE A 371 0.36 -14.18 -15.24
N PRO A 372 -0.86 -14.75 -15.16
CA PRO A 372 -1.23 -15.94 -15.94
C PRO A 372 -0.95 -15.79 -17.44
N GLU A 373 -0.43 -16.85 -18.05
CA GLU A 373 -0.01 -16.85 -19.45
C GLU A 373 -1.13 -16.39 -20.41
N ARG A 374 -2.37 -16.82 -20.16
CA ARG A 374 -3.54 -16.40 -20.96
C ARG A 374 -3.67 -14.88 -21.01
N LEU A 375 -3.55 -14.17 -19.90
CA LEU A 375 -3.67 -12.71 -19.85
C LEU A 375 -2.51 -12.02 -20.53
N ARG A 376 -1.35 -12.64 -20.60
CA ARG A 376 -0.19 -12.16 -21.34
C ARG A 376 -0.40 -12.26 -22.86
N TRP A 377 -1.05 -13.33 -23.35
CA TRP A 377 -1.34 -13.54 -24.77
C TRP A 377 -2.47 -12.64 -25.28
N GLU A 378 -3.56 -12.56 -24.57
CA GLU A 378 -4.74 -11.77 -24.97
C GLU A 378 -4.42 -10.28 -25.15
N ARG A 379 -3.37 -9.76 -24.48
CA ARG A 379 -2.97 -8.35 -24.51
C ARG A 379 -1.75 -8.02 -25.35
N ARG A 380 -1.08 -9.01 -25.94
CA ARG A 380 0.03 -8.77 -26.89
C ARG A 380 -0.38 -8.02 -28.17
N GLY A 381 -1.68 -7.96 -28.49
CA GLY A 381 -2.22 -7.26 -29.66
C GLY A 381 -2.41 -5.74 -29.50
N TYR A 382 -2.20 -5.17 -28.32
CA TYR A 382 -2.21 -3.72 -28.15
C TYR A 382 -0.87 -3.13 -28.62
N THR A 383 -0.79 -2.80 -29.91
CA THR A 383 0.28 -1.94 -30.43
C THR A 383 0.02 -0.52 -29.98
N TRP A 384 0.91 0.02 -29.18
CA TRP A 384 0.92 1.43 -28.81
C TRP A 384 1.29 2.24 -30.05
N SER A 385 0.36 3.01 -30.59
CA SER A 385 0.62 4.07 -31.58
C SER A 385 1.04 5.33 -30.87
#